data_6a9f03116c56d7efe7dd4dec3119da5b
#
_entry.id   6a9f03116c56d7efe7dd4dec3119da5b
#
_cell.length_a   1.000
_cell.length_b   1.000
_cell.length_c   1.000
_cell.angle_alpha   90.00
_cell.angle_beta   90.00
_cell.angle_gamma   90.00
#
_symmetry.space_group_name_H-M   'P 1'
#
loop_
_entity.id
_entity.type
_entity.pdbx_description
1 polymer ?
#
loop_
_entity_poly.entity_id
_entity_poly.type
_entity_poly.pdbx_seq_one_letter_code
_entity_poly.pdbx_strand_id
1 'polypeptide(L)'
;MKGFLKLGKVAGVDIQVHWTFALLLIWAGYVEFQDSGDLQRVLINQGFILVLMAFVGLHELGHAFAAKKFNIKTQKIILLPIGGVATLEKMPEKPGQELLVALAGPAVNLIIAMVLALLVPVKSYFNFEAIFIEEMLYAPTLQNFLFYLFMANVMLVLFNLIPAFPMDGGRVFRALLSYKLGRVEATKIATGIGQVLAFVFFVFGFFLNPFLILIAFFIFFAAHGENQMVQQEFALKGHTVKEATLTAITVLSPNNSIQDV
;
A
#
# COMPACT_ATOMS: atom_id res chain seq x y z
N MET A 1 -14.39 -15.85 8.26
CA MET A 1 -13.00 -15.37 8.25
C MET A 1 -12.75 -14.66 9.57
N LYS A 2 -12.03 -15.34 10.47
CA LYS A 2 -11.73 -14.84 11.83
C LYS A 2 -10.50 -13.91 11.73
N GLY A 3 -10.61 -12.66 12.21
CA GLY A 3 -9.46 -11.75 12.30
C GLY A 3 -9.63 -10.35 11.72
N PHE A 4 -10.84 -9.95 11.28
CA PHE A 4 -11.11 -8.60 10.78
C PHE A 4 -12.21 -7.93 11.59
N LEU A 5 -11.94 -6.71 12.04
CA LEU A 5 -12.93 -5.82 12.65
C LEU A 5 -13.52 -4.94 11.56
N LYS A 6 -14.85 -4.99 11.37
CA LYS A 6 -15.55 -4.10 10.45
C LYS A 6 -15.74 -2.74 11.13
N LEU A 7 -15.22 -1.66 10.54
CA LEU A 7 -15.44 -0.30 11.01
C LEU A 7 -16.75 0.30 10.47
N GLY A 8 -17.15 -0.12 9.26
CA GLY A 8 -18.34 0.39 8.62
C GLY A 8 -18.31 0.28 7.10
N LYS A 9 -19.24 1.01 6.45
CA LYS A 9 -19.37 1.04 5.00
C LYS A 9 -19.35 2.48 4.51
N VAL A 10 -18.44 2.83 3.62
CA VAL A 10 -18.35 4.15 3.01
C VAL A 10 -18.55 4.04 1.51
N ALA A 11 -19.60 4.71 1.00
CA ALA A 11 -19.96 4.72 -0.42
C ALA A 11 -20.08 3.33 -1.08
N GLY A 12 -20.46 2.31 -0.30
CA GLY A 12 -20.62 0.93 -0.76
C GLY A 12 -19.40 0.03 -0.55
N VAL A 13 -18.26 0.57 -0.06
CA VAL A 13 -17.04 -0.16 0.22
C VAL A 13 -16.94 -0.51 1.70
N ASP A 14 -16.76 -1.79 2.03
CA ASP A 14 -16.58 -2.23 3.42
C ASP A 14 -15.15 -1.88 3.91
N ILE A 15 -15.07 -1.13 5.03
CA ILE A 15 -13.77 -0.80 5.66
C ILE A 15 -13.56 -1.77 6.82
N GLN A 16 -12.43 -2.45 6.81
CA GLN A 16 -12.05 -3.47 7.79
C GLN A 16 -10.65 -3.19 8.31
N VAL A 17 -10.42 -3.45 9.60
CA VAL A 17 -9.09 -3.41 10.23
C VAL A 17 -8.70 -4.83 10.61
N HIS A 18 -7.49 -5.22 10.27
CA HIS A 18 -6.96 -6.52 10.67
C HIS A 18 -6.52 -6.47 12.14
N TRP A 19 -6.71 -7.54 12.89
CA TRP A 19 -6.36 -7.62 14.31
C TRP A 19 -4.88 -7.31 14.62
N THR A 20 -3.97 -7.56 13.65
CA THR A 20 -2.55 -7.24 13.80
C THR A 20 -2.29 -5.75 13.97
N PHE A 21 -3.23 -4.89 13.59
CA PHE A 21 -3.14 -3.45 13.85
C PHE A 21 -3.17 -3.15 15.36
N ALA A 22 -3.92 -3.94 16.14
CA ALA A 22 -3.88 -3.82 17.60
C ALA A 22 -2.50 -4.16 18.17
N LEU A 23 -1.78 -5.14 17.57
CA LEU A 23 -0.40 -5.45 17.98
C LEU A 23 0.54 -4.29 17.72
N LEU A 24 0.39 -3.59 16.57
CA LEU A 24 1.16 -2.37 16.29
C LEU A 24 0.92 -1.31 17.35
N LEU A 25 -0.35 -1.06 17.72
CA LEU A 25 -0.69 -0.08 18.75
C LEU A 25 -0.09 -0.46 20.09
N ILE A 26 -0.23 -1.72 20.53
CA ILE A 26 0.34 -2.20 21.79
C ILE A 26 1.86 -2.05 21.80
N TRP A 27 2.52 -2.47 20.72
CA TRP A 27 3.97 -2.38 20.58
C TRP A 27 4.46 -0.92 20.59
N ALA A 28 3.84 -0.05 19.79
CA ALA A 28 4.20 1.37 19.73
C ALA A 28 3.98 2.07 21.09
N GLY A 29 2.86 1.75 21.77
CA GLY A 29 2.60 2.29 23.10
C GLY A 29 3.58 1.81 24.16
N TYR A 30 3.99 0.53 24.09
CA TYR A 30 5.00 -0.04 24.98
C TYR A 30 6.36 0.63 24.77
N VAL A 31 6.81 0.76 23.52
CA VAL A 31 8.09 1.40 23.20
C VAL A 31 8.11 2.85 23.66
N GLU A 32 7.08 3.62 23.34
CA GLU A 32 6.96 5.03 23.76
C GLU A 32 6.96 5.17 25.30
N PHE A 33 6.27 4.28 26.01
CA PHE A 33 6.24 4.30 27.47
C PHE A 33 7.60 3.95 28.08
N GLN A 34 8.34 3.01 27.50
CA GLN A 34 9.70 2.66 27.95
C GLN A 34 10.68 3.83 27.73
N ASP A 35 10.50 4.59 26.68
CA ASP A 35 11.39 5.69 26.31
C ASP A 35 11.09 6.96 27.09
N SER A 36 9.81 7.33 27.20
CA SER A 36 9.39 8.60 27.80
C SER A 36 8.95 8.51 29.26
N GLY A 37 8.44 7.34 29.71
CA GLY A 37 7.78 7.18 31.00
C GLY A 37 6.48 8.00 31.15
N ASP A 38 6.00 8.64 30.06
CA ASP A 38 4.91 9.60 30.07
C ASP A 38 3.69 9.06 29.31
N LEU A 39 2.60 8.83 30.04
CA LEU A 39 1.34 8.34 29.47
C LEU A 39 0.72 9.34 28.48
N GLN A 40 0.92 10.65 28.67
CA GLN A 40 0.41 11.67 27.76
C GLN A 40 1.08 11.54 26.39
N ARG A 41 2.39 11.32 26.34
CA ARG A 41 3.11 11.06 25.08
C ARG A 41 2.63 9.79 24.41
N VAL A 42 2.42 8.71 25.18
CA VAL A 42 1.84 7.47 24.65
C VAL A 42 0.50 7.73 23.98
N LEU A 43 -0.42 8.45 24.64
CA LEU A 43 -1.75 8.73 24.07
C LEU A 43 -1.68 9.60 22.81
N ILE A 44 -0.78 10.57 22.75
CA ILE A 44 -0.56 11.41 21.56
C ILE A 44 -0.02 10.57 20.41
N ASN A 45 0.96 9.70 20.66
CA ASN A 45 1.52 8.80 19.66
C ASN A 45 0.45 7.80 19.14
N GLN A 46 -0.35 7.22 20.03
CA GLN A 46 -1.48 6.37 19.62
C GLN A 46 -2.49 7.13 18.76
N GLY A 47 -2.84 8.36 19.15
CA GLY A 47 -3.69 9.25 18.38
C GLY A 47 -3.12 9.52 16.99
N PHE A 48 -1.81 9.77 16.88
CA PHE A 48 -1.12 9.97 15.61
C PHE A 48 -1.24 8.76 14.69
N ILE A 49 -0.96 7.55 15.21
CA ILE A 49 -1.06 6.31 14.43
C ILE A 49 -2.50 6.08 13.93
N LEU A 50 -3.50 6.32 14.79
CA LEU A 50 -4.92 6.16 14.42
C LEU A 50 -5.35 7.14 13.33
N VAL A 51 -4.98 8.43 13.46
CA VAL A 51 -5.30 9.45 12.45
C VAL A 51 -4.57 9.18 11.15
N LEU A 52 -3.29 8.81 11.21
CA LEU A 52 -2.52 8.43 10.02
C LEU A 52 -3.15 7.23 9.30
N MET A 53 -3.59 6.22 10.04
CA MET A 53 -4.28 5.07 9.47
C MET A 53 -5.63 5.45 8.84
N ALA A 54 -6.36 6.43 9.41
CA ALA A 54 -7.54 6.98 8.77
C ALA A 54 -7.21 7.68 7.44
N PHE A 55 -6.09 8.41 7.37
CA PHE A 55 -5.62 9.05 6.13
C PHE A 55 -5.18 8.01 5.08
N VAL A 56 -4.56 6.91 5.49
CA VAL A 56 -4.32 5.76 4.61
C VAL A 56 -5.64 5.16 4.11
N GLY A 57 -6.65 5.05 4.95
CA GLY A 57 -7.99 4.63 4.54
C GLY A 57 -8.63 5.58 3.51
N LEU A 58 -8.45 6.89 3.66
CA LEU A 58 -8.91 7.89 2.69
C LEU A 58 -8.14 7.80 1.36
N HIS A 59 -6.85 7.54 1.40
CA HIS A 59 -6.02 7.26 0.23
C HIS A 59 -6.59 6.07 -0.57
N GLU A 60 -6.86 4.94 0.07
CA GLU A 60 -7.47 3.77 -0.57
C GLU A 60 -8.88 4.06 -1.11
N LEU A 61 -9.65 4.89 -0.40
CA LEU A 61 -10.94 5.35 -0.89
C LEU A 61 -10.79 6.22 -2.15
N GLY A 62 -9.72 6.99 -2.26
CA GLY A 62 -9.39 7.74 -3.48
C GLY A 62 -9.30 6.82 -4.70
N HIS A 63 -8.54 5.74 -4.59
CA HIS A 63 -8.44 4.71 -5.64
C HIS A 63 -9.81 4.07 -5.94
N ALA A 64 -10.56 3.71 -4.89
CA ALA A 64 -11.87 3.08 -5.02
C ALA A 64 -12.88 3.99 -5.74
N PHE A 65 -12.91 5.28 -5.44
CA PHE A 65 -13.79 6.25 -6.11
C PHE A 65 -13.40 6.47 -7.58
N ALA A 66 -12.11 6.56 -7.88
CA ALA A 66 -11.63 6.65 -9.24
C ALA A 66 -11.96 5.38 -10.05
N ALA A 67 -11.77 4.18 -9.47
CA ALA A 67 -12.11 2.91 -10.10
C ALA A 67 -13.62 2.79 -10.39
N LYS A 68 -14.47 3.27 -9.48
CA LYS A 68 -15.93 3.29 -9.64
C LYS A 68 -16.38 4.07 -10.87
N LYS A 69 -15.67 5.14 -11.27
CA LYS A 69 -15.96 5.88 -12.52
C LYS A 69 -15.83 5.02 -13.78
N PHE A 70 -15.06 3.94 -13.70
CA PHE A 70 -14.83 2.98 -14.79
C PHE A 70 -15.63 1.68 -14.59
N ASN A 71 -16.67 1.69 -13.76
CA ASN A 71 -17.49 0.53 -13.42
C ASN A 71 -16.71 -0.63 -12.79
N ILE A 72 -15.60 -0.32 -12.11
CA ILE A 72 -14.81 -1.29 -11.36
C ILE A 72 -15.21 -1.18 -9.88
N LYS A 73 -15.77 -2.26 -9.34
CA LYS A 73 -16.20 -2.28 -7.95
C LYS A 73 -15.03 -2.58 -7.02
N THR A 74 -14.98 -1.86 -5.91
CA THR A 74 -14.13 -2.19 -4.78
C THR A 74 -14.99 -2.91 -3.75
N GLN A 75 -14.61 -4.14 -3.40
CA GLN A 75 -15.38 -4.94 -2.44
C GLN A 75 -15.14 -4.47 -1.02
N LYS A 76 -13.86 -4.31 -0.65
CA LYS A 76 -13.43 -3.94 0.69
C LYS A 76 -12.07 -3.27 0.67
N ILE A 77 -11.83 -2.48 1.70
CA ILE A 77 -10.52 -1.94 2.08
C ILE A 77 -10.13 -2.57 3.40
N ILE A 78 -8.94 -3.16 3.46
CA ILE A 78 -8.38 -3.77 4.67
C ILE A 78 -7.22 -2.91 5.13
N LEU A 79 -7.28 -2.40 6.36
CA LEU A 79 -6.20 -1.67 7.00
C LEU A 79 -5.32 -2.65 7.78
N LEU A 80 -4.05 -2.71 7.38
CA LEU A 80 -2.99 -3.53 7.96
C LEU A 80 -1.95 -2.62 8.64
N PRO A 81 -1.10 -3.11 9.55
CA PRO A 81 -0.01 -2.32 10.13
C PRO A 81 0.91 -1.66 9.10
N ILE A 82 1.10 -2.29 7.95
CA ILE A 82 1.99 -1.85 6.86
C ILE A 82 1.28 -0.95 5.83
N GLY A 83 -0.02 -0.66 6.00
CA GLY A 83 -0.79 0.17 5.06
C GLY A 83 -2.19 -0.36 4.76
N GLY A 84 -2.87 0.28 3.80
CA GLY A 84 -4.17 -0.13 3.29
C GLY A 84 -4.06 -1.07 2.08
N VAL A 85 -5.03 -1.95 1.94
CA VAL A 85 -5.18 -2.82 0.77
C VAL A 85 -6.62 -2.79 0.28
N ALA A 86 -6.86 -2.14 -0.86
CA ALA A 86 -8.15 -2.16 -1.53
C ALA A 86 -8.29 -3.42 -2.39
N THR A 87 -9.34 -4.19 -2.18
CA THR A 87 -9.68 -5.34 -3.01
C THR A 87 -10.57 -4.90 -4.16
N LEU A 88 -9.96 -4.63 -5.32
CA LEU A 88 -10.65 -4.35 -6.58
C LEU A 88 -11.09 -5.66 -7.24
N GLU A 89 -12.27 -5.67 -7.90
CA GLU A 89 -12.70 -6.85 -8.68
C GLU A 89 -11.76 -7.15 -9.85
N LYS A 90 -11.23 -6.12 -10.48
CA LYS A 90 -10.23 -6.19 -11.54
C LYS A 90 -9.44 -4.89 -11.64
N MET A 91 -8.25 -4.96 -12.19
CA MET A 91 -7.49 -3.76 -12.53
C MET A 91 -7.99 -3.16 -13.86
N PRO A 92 -7.95 -1.82 -14.02
CA PRO A 92 -8.24 -1.21 -15.30
C PRO A 92 -7.29 -1.74 -16.38
N GLU A 93 -7.83 -2.18 -17.53
CA GLU A 93 -7.00 -2.64 -18.65
C GLU A 93 -6.50 -1.49 -19.54
N LYS A 94 -7.27 -0.38 -19.61
CA LYS A 94 -6.91 0.79 -20.42
C LYS A 94 -5.88 1.64 -19.66
N PRO A 95 -4.72 1.97 -20.27
CA PRO A 95 -3.66 2.71 -19.60
C PRO A 95 -4.12 4.04 -18.97
N GLY A 96 -4.96 4.82 -19.69
CA GLY A 96 -5.48 6.08 -19.15
C GLY A 96 -6.40 5.91 -17.92
N GLN A 97 -7.15 4.82 -17.85
CA GLN A 97 -7.97 4.51 -16.68
C GLN A 97 -7.10 4.10 -15.50
N GLU A 98 -6.08 3.26 -15.74
CA GLU A 98 -5.11 2.84 -14.73
C GLU A 98 -4.36 4.05 -14.16
N LEU A 99 -3.91 4.97 -15.02
CA LEU A 99 -3.23 6.20 -14.63
C LEU A 99 -4.10 7.04 -13.67
N LEU A 100 -5.37 7.27 -14.01
CA LEU A 100 -6.28 8.05 -13.18
C LEU A 100 -6.56 7.37 -11.84
N VAL A 101 -6.74 6.05 -11.84
CA VAL A 101 -6.95 5.30 -10.61
C VAL A 101 -5.69 5.35 -9.74
N ALA A 102 -4.50 5.13 -10.31
CA ALA A 102 -3.25 5.13 -9.57
C ALA A 102 -2.91 6.50 -8.94
N LEU A 103 -3.22 7.60 -9.62
CA LEU A 103 -2.98 8.95 -9.09
C LEU A 103 -4.00 9.39 -8.03
N ALA A 104 -5.16 8.74 -7.95
CA ALA A 104 -6.25 9.18 -7.08
C ALA A 104 -5.92 9.05 -5.58
N GLY A 105 -5.21 8.00 -5.17
CA GLY A 105 -4.74 7.83 -3.78
C GLY A 105 -3.76 8.93 -3.37
N PRO A 106 -2.61 9.08 -4.07
CA PRO A 106 -1.66 10.17 -3.80
C PRO A 106 -2.29 11.57 -3.83
N ALA A 107 -3.28 11.81 -4.71
CA ALA A 107 -3.99 13.07 -4.77
C ALA A 107 -4.78 13.38 -3.47
N VAL A 108 -5.38 12.36 -2.84
CA VAL A 108 -6.04 12.52 -1.54
C VAL A 108 -5.04 12.94 -0.48
N ASN A 109 -3.89 12.27 -0.37
CA ASN A 109 -2.85 12.64 0.60
C ASN A 109 -2.28 14.04 0.33
N LEU A 110 -2.14 14.43 -0.93
CA LEU A 110 -1.72 15.78 -1.30
C LEU A 110 -2.73 16.82 -0.82
N ILE A 111 -4.02 16.59 -1.00
CA ILE A 111 -5.09 17.47 -0.50
C ILE A 111 -5.03 17.57 1.02
N ILE A 112 -4.88 16.42 1.72
CA ILE A 112 -4.75 16.42 3.19
C ILE A 112 -3.52 17.22 3.62
N ALA A 113 -2.37 17.03 2.97
CA ALA A 113 -1.15 17.78 3.26
C ALA A 113 -1.34 19.28 3.04
N MET A 114 -2.00 19.70 1.95
CA MET A 114 -2.32 21.11 1.70
C MET A 114 -3.22 21.70 2.78
N VAL A 115 -4.26 20.98 3.21
CA VAL A 115 -5.14 21.44 4.30
C VAL A 115 -4.37 21.58 5.61
N LEU A 116 -3.54 20.59 5.96
CA LEU A 116 -2.70 20.65 7.15
C LEU A 116 -1.68 21.78 7.10
N ALA A 117 -1.11 22.07 5.91
CA ALA A 117 -0.18 23.18 5.72
C ALA A 117 -0.80 24.56 5.97
N LEU A 118 -2.13 24.69 5.82
CA LEU A 118 -2.85 25.94 6.17
C LEU A 118 -3.04 26.09 7.69
N LEU A 119 -3.03 24.97 8.45
CA LEU A 119 -3.26 24.96 9.90
C LEU A 119 -1.97 25.04 10.71
N VAL A 120 -0.82 24.79 10.07
CA VAL A 120 0.50 24.73 10.71
C VAL A 120 1.40 25.80 10.11
N PRO A 121 2.16 26.56 10.90
CA PRO A 121 3.18 27.47 10.37
C PRO A 121 4.40 26.72 9.86
N VAL A 122 4.24 26.00 8.73
CA VAL A 122 5.25 25.09 8.16
C VAL A 122 6.62 25.76 8.02
N LYS A 123 6.65 27.06 7.66
CA LYS A 123 7.90 27.81 7.51
C LYS A 123 8.73 27.87 8.81
N SER A 124 8.08 27.91 9.97
CA SER A 124 8.77 27.96 11.27
C SER A 124 9.55 26.70 11.57
N TYR A 125 9.08 25.53 11.04
CA TYR A 125 9.72 24.24 11.23
C TYR A 125 10.91 24.01 10.28
N PHE A 126 11.04 24.82 9.23
CA PHE A 126 12.16 24.75 8.28
C PHE A 126 13.18 25.90 8.45
N ASN A 127 12.97 26.83 9.39
CA ASN A 127 13.96 27.82 9.76
C ASN A 127 14.97 27.20 10.72
N PHE A 128 16.06 26.68 10.15
CA PHE A 128 17.10 25.90 10.82
C PHE A 128 18.02 26.76 11.72
N GLU A 129 17.59 27.05 12.95
CA GLU A 129 18.50 27.18 14.07
C GLU A 129 18.44 25.86 14.85
N ALA A 130 19.43 25.01 14.65
CA ALA A 130 19.42 23.58 14.99
C ALA A 130 19.16 23.24 16.48
N ILE A 131 19.36 24.19 17.39
CA ILE A 131 19.23 24.00 18.85
C ILE A 131 17.75 23.99 19.31
N PHE A 132 16.86 24.69 18.59
CA PHE A 132 15.43 24.78 18.94
C PHE A 132 14.57 23.69 18.33
N ILE A 133 15.06 22.99 17.32
CA ILE A 133 14.27 22.00 16.56
C ILE A 133 13.97 20.78 17.43
N GLU A 134 14.94 20.32 18.20
CA GLU A 134 14.81 19.12 19.03
C GLU A 134 13.76 19.31 20.12
N GLU A 135 13.82 20.40 20.90
CA GLU A 135 12.80 20.71 21.90
C GLU A 135 11.42 20.97 21.31
N MET A 136 11.37 21.67 20.16
CA MET A 136 10.12 21.97 19.47
C MET A 136 9.45 20.72 18.89
N LEU A 137 10.23 19.78 18.36
CA LEU A 137 9.70 18.54 17.78
C LEU A 137 9.21 17.57 18.86
N TYR A 138 9.89 17.48 20.01
CA TYR A 138 9.51 16.54 21.07
C TYR A 138 8.43 17.07 22.04
N ALA A 139 8.03 18.33 21.93
CA ALA A 139 6.95 18.86 22.75
C ALA A 139 5.58 18.27 22.32
N PRO A 140 4.77 17.74 23.26
CA PRO A 140 3.48 17.13 22.96
C PRO A 140 2.39 18.20 22.73
N THR A 141 2.56 19.02 21.69
CA THR A 141 1.64 20.09 21.33
C THR A 141 0.75 19.68 20.14
N LEU A 142 -0.46 20.25 20.08
CA LEU A 142 -1.36 20.07 18.92
C LEU A 142 -0.68 20.52 17.60
N GLN A 143 0.13 21.58 17.67
CA GLN A 143 0.83 22.10 16.50
C GLN A 143 1.84 21.10 15.96
N ASN A 144 2.64 20.47 16.84
CA ASN A 144 3.59 19.42 16.45
C ASN A 144 2.85 18.18 15.92
N PHE A 145 1.78 17.77 16.56
CA PHE A 145 0.94 16.67 16.09
C PHE A 145 0.44 16.89 14.66
N LEU A 146 -0.08 18.09 14.36
CA LEU A 146 -0.52 18.44 13.00
C LEU A 146 0.65 18.54 12.02
N PHE A 147 1.81 19.03 12.45
CA PHE A 147 3.01 19.08 11.62
C PHE A 147 3.50 17.67 11.26
N TYR A 148 3.54 16.74 12.21
CA TYR A 148 3.89 15.35 11.93
C TYR A 148 2.90 14.67 10.96
N LEU A 149 1.60 14.93 11.12
CA LEU A 149 0.60 14.46 10.17
C LEU A 149 0.80 15.05 8.77
N PHE A 150 1.15 16.35 8.69
CA PHE A 150 1.51 16.99 7.43
C PHE A 150 2.71 16.29 6.78
N MET A 151 3.81 16.14 7.52
CA MET A 151 5.02 15.47 7.02
C MET A 151 4.75 14.02 6.60
N ALA A 152 3.98 13.27 7.38
CA ALA A 152 3.62 11.90 7.04
C ALA A 152 2.82 11.83 5.71
N ASN A 153 1.88 12.75 5.48
CA ASN A 153 1.14 12.78 4.22
C ASN A 153 2.02 13.20 3.04
N VAL A 154 2.94 14.15 3.22
CA VAL A 154 3.94 14.50 2.20
C VAL A 154 4.80 13.28 1.87
N MET A 155 5.29 12.56 2.89
CA MET A 155 6.07 11.34 2.68
C MET A 155 5.26 10.24 2.00
N LEU A 156 3.98 10.04 2.36
CA LEU A 156 3.10 9.10 1.67
C LEU A 156 2.95 9.44 0.18
N VAL A 157 2.82 10.73 -0.18
CA VAL A 157 2.79 11.14 -1.59
C VAL A 157 4.11 10.82 -2.28
N LEU A 158 5.24 11.21 -1.69
CA LEU A 158 6.57 11.00 -2.29
C LEU A 158 6.87 9.51 -2.48
N PHE A 159 6.67 8.69 -1.45
CA PHE A 159 6.90 7.24 -1.53
C PHE A 159 5.95 6.56 -2.51
N ASN A 160 4.66 6.91 -2.49
CA ASN A 160 3.71 6.31 -3.42
C ASN A 160 3.94 6.74 -4.87
N LEU A 161 4.60 7.86 -5.15
CA LEU A 161 4.94 8.30 -6.52
C LEU A 161 6.28 7.76 -7.02
N ILE A 162 7.04 7.00 -6.23
CA ILE A 162 8.24 6.30 -6.73
C ILE A 162 7.83 5.38 -7.89
N PRO A 163 8.49 5.47 -9.08
CA PRO A 163 8.09 4.75 -10.28
C PRO A 163 8.47 3.26 -10.24
N ALA A 164 8.12 2.59 -9.17
CA ALA A 164 8.47 1.20 -8.89
C ALA A 164 7.32 0.48 -8.17
N PHE A 165 7.07 -0.80 -8.51
CA PHE A 165 6.19 -1.63 -7.71
C PHE A 165 6.81 -1.97 -6.35
N PRO A 166 5.98 -2.05 -5.27
CA PRO A 166 4.50 -2.11 -5.25
C PRO A 166 3.79 -0.75 -5.14
N MET A 167 4.49 0.38 -5.22
CA MET A 167 3.93 1.72 -5.05
C MET A 167 3.00 2.11 -6.21
N ASP A 168 2.13 3.11 -5.99
CA ASP A 168 1.21 3.62 -7.03
C ASP A 168 1.97 4.25 -8.21
N GLY A 169 3.13 4.84 -7.96
CA GLY A 169 4.04 5.33 -8.99
C GLY A 169 4.50 4.23 -9.95
N GLY A 170 4.62 2.98 -9.49
CA GLY A 170 4.86 1.82 -10.35
C GLY A 170 3.69 1.58 -11.31
N ARG A 171 2.44 1.73 -10.84
CA ARG A 171 1.23 1.64 -11.69
C ARG A 171 1.14 2.82 -12.65
N VAL A 172 1.44 4.03 -12.20
CA VAL A 172 1.55 5.23 -13.07
C VAL A 172 2.57 4.99 -14.16
N PHE A 173 3.74 4.53 -13.81
CA PHE A 173 4.83 4.25 -14.74
C PHE A 173 4.47 3.13 -15.72
N ARG A 174 3.89 2.02 -15.23
CA ARG A 174 3.34 0.95 -16.07
C ARG A 174 2.31 1.49 -17.05
N ALA A 175 1.35 2.29 -16.59
CA ALA A 175 0.31 2.86 -17.42
C ALA A 175 0.90 3.70 -18.57
N LEU A 176 1.88 4.55 -18.27
CA LEU A 176 2.57 5.37 -19.27
C LEU A 176 3.34 4.52 -20.28
N LEU A 177 4.09 3.52 -19.84
CA LEU A 177 4.81 2.61 -20.72
C LEU A 177 3.89 1.73 -21.56
N SER A 178 2.73 1.35 -21.03
CA SER A 178 1.77 0.45 -21.69
C SER A 178 1.20 1.04 -22.98
N TYR A 179 1.23 2.37 -23.15
CA TYR A 179 0.84 2.99 -24.43
C TYR A 179 1.73 2.57 -25.61
N LYS A 180 3.01 2.23 -25.35
CA LYS A 180 3.96 1.87 -26.39
C LYS A 180 4.36 0.39 -26.37
N LEU A 181 4.53 -0.18 -25.20
CA LEU A 181 5.12 -1.52 -25.03
C LEU A 181 4.10 -2.61 -24.71
N GLY A 182 2.84 -2.22 -24.43
CA GLY A 182 1.83 -3.15 -23.91
C GLY A 182 2.03 -3.45 -22.41
N ARG A 183 0.99 -4.02 -21.79
CA ARG A 183 0.88 -4.17 -20.33
C ARG A 183 1.94 -5.11 -19.73
N VAL A 184 2.22 -6.23 -20.40
CA VAL A 184 3.15 -7.25 -19.88
C VAL A 184 4.58 -6.71 -19.80
N GLU A 185 5.10 -6.15 -20.89
CA GLU A 185 6.46 -5.59 -20.91
C GLU A 185 6.58 -4.35 -20.01
N ALA A 186 5.56 -3.50 -19.99
CA ALA A 186 5.52 -2.35 -19.07
C ALA A 186 5.56 -2.78 -17.60
N THR A 187 4.84 -3.86 -17.24
CA THR A 187 4.88 -4.43 -15.88
C THR A 187 6.26 -4.96 -15.55
N LYS A 188 6.87 -5.73 -16.47
CA LYS A 188 8.20 -6.30 -16.28
C LYS A 188 9.27 -5.22 -16.02
N ILE A 189 9.21 -4.11 -16.74
CA ILE A 189 10.12 -2.97 -16.52
C ILE A 189 9.87 -2.33 -15.15
N ALA A 190 8.62 -2.01 -14.82
CA ALA A 190 8.29 -1.34 -13.57
C ALA A 190 8.59 -2.21 -12.33
N THR A 191 8.38 -3.53 -12.43
CA THR A 191 8.73 -4.46 -11.35
C THR A 191 10.25 -4.66 -11.26
N GLY A 192 10.97 -4.63 -12.39
CA GLY A 192 12.44 -4.66 -12.40
C GLY A 192 13.05 -3.47 -11.64
N ILE A 193 12.52 -2.26 -11.84
CA ILE A 193 12.93 -1.08 -11.06
C ILE A 193 12.65 -1.29 -9.57
N GLY A 194 11.49 -1.85 -9.21
CA GLY A 194 11.16 -2.20 -7.82
C GLY A 194 12.17 -3.19 -7.20
N GLN A 195 12.61 -4.19 -7.96
CA GLN A 195 13.61 -5.16 -7.49
C GLN A 195 14.99 -4.53 -7.31
N VAL A 196 15.39 -3.61 -8.20
CA VAL A 196 16.64 -2.83 -8.02
C VAL A 196 16.56 -1.96 -6.77
N LEU A 197 15.43 -1.27 -6.54
CA LEU A 197 15.21 -0.49 -5.33
C LEU A 197 15.25 -1.36 -4.07
N ALA A 198 14.65 -2.55 -4.12
CA ALA A 198 14.72 -3.52 -3.03
C ALA A 198 16.17 -3.95 -2.74
N PHE A 199 16.97 -4.20 -3.76
CA PHE A 199 18.39 -4.53 -3.59
C PHE A 199 19.15 -3.38 -2.93
N VAL A 200 18.92 -2.13 -3.35
CA VAL A 200 19.51 -0.94 -2.73
C VAL A 200 19.14 -0.85 -1.25
N PHE A 201 17.87 -1.01 -0.90
CA PHE A 201 17.42 -1.00 0.50
C PHE A 201 18.00 -2.17 1.31
N PHE A 202 18.15 -3.33 0.71
CA PHE A 202 18.80 -4.47 1.34
C PHE A 202 20.25 -4.16 1.72
N VAL A 203 21.03 -3.60 0.78
CA VAL A 203 22.43 -3.22 1.03
C VAL A 203 22.52 -2.14 2.11
N PHE A 204 21.73 -1.05 1.99
CA PHE A 204 21.73 0.01 3.01
C PHE A 204 21.24 -0.47 4.38
N GLY A 205 20.41 -1.51 4.43
CA GLY A 205 19.94 -2.10 5.66
C GLY A 205 21.05 -2.63 6.57
N PHE A 206 22.16 -3.09 6.00
CA PHE A 206 23.32 -3.54 6.79
C PHE A 206 24.09 -2.38 7.43
N PHE A 207 24.07 -1.19 6.83
CA PHE A 207 24.89 -0.07 7.27
C PHE A 207 24.12 0.99 8.05
N LEU A 208 22.83 1.17 7.74
CA LEU A 208 22.03 2.27 8.28
C LEU A 208 20.99 1.77 9.30
N ASN A 209 20.11 0.88 8.91
CA ASN A 209 19.01 0.43 9.76
C ASN A 209 18.48 -0.95 9.31
N PRO A 210 18.52 -1.99 10.17
CA PRO A 210 18.03 -3.34 9.83
C PRO A 210 16.58 -3.40 9.36
N PHE A 211 15.72 -2.43 9.72
CA PHE A 211 14.35 -2.38 9.20
C PHE A 211 14.28 -2.20 7.68
N LEU A 212 15.30 -1.59 7.06
CA LEU A 212 15.38 -1.49 5.60
C LEU A 212 15.47 -2.86 4.93
N ILE A 213 16.05 -3.87 5.59
CA ILE A 213 16.09 -5.24 5.09
C ILE A 213 14.68 -5.84 4.99
N LEU A 214 13.84 -5.61 6.01
CA LEU A 214 12.44 -6.05 5.97
C LEU A 214 11.65 -5.36 4.86
N ILE A 215 11.86 -4.04 4.70
CA ILE A 215 11.25 -3.27 3.62
C ILE A 215 11.71 -3.78 2.25
N ALA A 216 13.00 -4.09 2.11
CA ALA A 216 13.57 -4.65 0.89
C ALA A 216 12.90 -5.98 0.50
N PHE A 217 12.75 -6.91 1.43
CA PHE A 217 12.03 -8.16 1.19
C PHE A 217 10.58 -7.93 0.79
N PHE A 218 9.88 -7.02 1.49
CA PHE A 218 8.51 -6.69 1.15
C PHE A 218 8.38 -6.15 -0.28
N ILE A 219 9.23 -5.18 -0.67
CA ILE A 219 9.22 -4.60 -2.02
C ILE A 219 9.54 -5.68 -3.06
N PHE A 220 10.56 -6.51 -2.82
CA PHE A 220 10.98 -7.55 -3.74
C PHE A 220 9.85 -8.56 -4.02
N PHE A 221 9.24 -9.12 -2.97
CA PHE A 221 8.17 -10.10 -3.13
C PHE A 221 6.90 -9.50 -3.71
N ALA A 222 6.54 -8.27 -3.33
CA ALA A 222 5.37 -7.60 -3.86
C ALA A 222 5.53 -7.25 -5.35
N ALA A 223 6.70 -6.74 -5.76
CA ALA A 223 7.01 -6.49 -7.17
C ALA A 223 7.01 -7.79 -7.99
N HIS A 224 7.61 -8.86 -7.44
CA HIS A 224 7.60 -10.17 -8.10
C HIS A 224 6.18 -10.74 -8.27
N GLY A 225 5.36 -10.64 -7.23
CA GLY A 225 3.96 -11.08 -7.26
C GLY A 225 3.13 -10.33 -8.31
N GLU A 226 3.29 -9.01 -8.43
CA GLU A 226 2.59 -8.20 -9.45
C GLU A 226 2.96 -8.66 -10.87
N ASN A 227 4.26 -8.91 -11.12
CA ASN A 227 4.71 -9.39 -12.41
C ASN A 227 4.11 -10.77 -12.75
N GLN A 228 4.13 -11.71 -11.80
CA GLN A 228 3.54 -13.03 -11.99
C GLN A 228 2.03 -12.96 -12.26
N MET A 229 1.31 -12.12 -11.49
CA MET A 229 -0.13 -11.95 -11.65
C MET A 229 -0.49 -11.46 -13.05
N VAL A 230 0.22 -10.45 -13.58
CA VAL A 230 -0.03 -9.91 -14.91
C VAL A 230 0.33 -10.93 -16.02
N GLN A 231 1.41 -11.68 -15.86
CA GLN A 231 1.78 -12.74 -16.81
C GLN A 231 0.75 -13.87 -16.83
N GLN A 232 0.26 -14.29 -15.66
CA GLN A 232 -0.79 -15.32 -15.57
C GLN A 232 -2.11 -14.84 -16.19
N GLU A 233 -2.53 -13.59 -15.87
CA GLU A 233 -3.72 -12.98 -16.45
C GLU A 233 -3.64 -12.95 -17.99
N PHE A 234 -2.47 -12.59 -18.51
CA PHE A 234 -2.24 -12.54 -19.96
C PHE A 234 -2.20 -13.94 -20.60
N ALA A 235 -1.58 -14.91 -19.97
CA ALA A 235 -1.49 -16.29 -20.46
C ALA A 235 -2.86 -16.97 -20.49
N LEU A 236 -3.75 -16.64 -19.54
CA LEU A 236 -5.12 -17.18 -19.48
C LEU A 236 -6.11 -16.44 -20.40
N LYS A 237 -5.71 -15.28 -20.92
CA LYS A 237 -6.59 -14.45 -21.75
C LYS A 237 -6.89 -15.15 -23.08
N GLY A 238 -8.18 -15.42 -23.30
CA GLY A 238 -8.65 -16.10 -24.51
C GLY A 238 -8.83 -17.61 -24.37
N HIS A 239 -8.40 -18.20 -23.25
CA HIS A 239 -8.65 -19.62 -22.95
C HIS A 239 -9.95 -19.80 -22.16
N THR A 240 -10.69 -20.83 -22.49
CA THR A 240 -11.91 -21.21 -21.78
C THR A 240 -11.62 -22.26 -20.73
N VAL A 241 -12.43 -22.31 -19.66
CA VAL A 241 -12.35 -23.37 -18.63
C VAL A 241 -12.47 -24.76 -19.28
N LYS A 242 -13.24 -24.87 -20.37
CA LYS A 242 -13.41 -26.13 -21.13
C LYS A 242 -12.11 -26.64 -21.71
N GLU A 243 -11.23 -25.75 -22.19
CA GLU A 243 -9.89 -26.11 -22.72
C GLU A 243 -8.93 -26.59 -21.65
N ALA A 244 -9.08 -26.06 -20.42
CA ALA A 244 -8.30 -26.47 -19.26
C ALA A 244 -8.84 -27.72 -18.56
N THR A 245 -10.04 -28.20 -18.95
CA THR A 245 -10.66 -29.38 -18.35
C THR A 245 -10.16 -30.62 -19.08
N LEU A 246 -9.64 -31.59 -18.35
CA LEU A 246 -9.34 -32.92 -18.88
C LEU A 246 -10.64 -33.57 -19.36
N THR A 247 -10.88 -33.55 -20.67
CA THR A 247 -12.09 -34.13 -21.28
C THR A 247 -11.97 -35.64 -21.49
N ALA A 248 -10.76 -36.20 -21.51
CA ALA A 248 -10.49 -37.62 -21.58
C ALA A 248 -10.20 -38.18 -20.18
N ILE A 249 -11.27 -38.50 -19.43
CA ILE A 249 -11.15 -39.21 -18.17
C ILE A 249 -11.31 -40.68 -18.47
N THR A 250 -10.26 -41.48 -18.30
CA THR A 250 -10.35 -42.94 -18.29
C THR A 250 -10.94 -43.34 -16.93
N VAL A 251 -12.20 -43.78 -16.96
CA VAL A 251 -12.86 -44.29 -15.75
C VAL A 251 -12.36 -45.71 -15.52
N LEU A 252 -11.64 -45.90 -14.43
CA LEU A 252 -11.23 -47.22 -13.99
C LEU A 252 -12.43 -47.97 -13.37
N SER A 253 -12.68 -49.16 -13.87
CA SER A 253 -13.65 -50.08 -13.25
C SER A 253 -12.99 -50.72 -12.01
N PRO A 254 -13.76 -51.09 -10.97
CA PRO A 254 -13.24 -51.82 -9.83
C PRO A 254 -12.50 -53.15 -10.17
N ASN A 255 -12.70 -53.63 -11.39
CA ASN A 255 -12.08 -54.86 -11.88
C ASN A 255 -10.82 -54.62 -12.76
N ASN A 256 -10.40 -53.38 -12.95
CA ASN A 256 -9.17 -53.06 -13.68
C ASN A 256 -7.93 -53.44 -12.87
N SER A 257 -6.95 -54.00 -13.51
CA SER A 257 -5.63 -54.28 -12.91
C SER A 257 -4.79 -53.01 -12.84
N ILE A 258 -3.82 -52.95 -11.91
CA ILE A 258 -2.83 -51.87 -11.82
C ILE A 258 -2.04 -51.70 -13.14
N GLN A 259 -1.99 -52.75 -13.99
CA GLN A 259 -1.34 -52.70 -15.29
C GLN A 259 -2.21 -52.00 -16.40
N ASP A 260 -3.49 -51.71 -16.10
CA ASP A 260 -4.42 -51.01 -17.00
C ASP A 260 -4.40 -49.50 -16.78
N VAL A 261 -3.57 -48.98 -15.88
CA VAL A 261 -3.35 -47.58 -15.51
C VAL A 261 -2.02 -47.14 -16.15
#